data_ea45e6bc226f03c919796f646c9b442c
#
_entry.id   ea45e6bc226f03c919796f646c9b442c
#
_cell.length_a   1.000
_cell.length_b   1.000
_cell.length_c   1.000
_cell.angle_alpha   90.00
_cell.angle_beta   90.00
_cell.angle_gamma   90.00
#
_symmetry.space_group_name_H-M   'P 1'
#
loop_
_entity.id
_entity.type
_entity.pdbx_description
1 polymer ?
#
loop_
_entity_poly.entity_id
_entity_poly.type
_entity_poly.pdbx_seq_one_letter_code
_entity_poly.pdbx_strand_id
1 'polypeptide(L)'
;MDRLKPISPTDLYLELGTARAPVLLDVRTDANFDADDRLIVGARRMPESPDQWKVKPARDQRFVVYGSHGAEAAQALGECGREAAYLEGGFAAWVAQGFSTRRQLTSGWSKWITRERPKIDRIACPWLIRRFIDPEAEFIYVPAERVLSEAKAMGAVPYDIPDVEFTHEGERCSFDTFLRIYDIADPPLQRLALIVRGADTSRHDLAPQCSGLFAISLGLSTNVPDDHTMLEHGMVIYDALYTWCRSLQAETHGWPPKG
;
A
#
# COMPACT_ATOMS: atom_id res chain seq x y z
N MET A 1 4.49 33.45 4.40
CA MET A 1 4.46 32.20 5.15
C MET A 1 3.09 31.58 4.90
N ASP A 2 3.01 30.58 4.03
CA ASP A 2 1.74 29.85 3.87
C ASP A 2 1.43 29.15 5.20
N ARG A 3 0.19 29.35 5.68
CA ARG A 3 -0.27 28.70 6.91
C ARG A 3 -0.22 27.21 6.69
N LEU A 4 0.45 26.48 7.58
CA LEU A 4 0.41 25.02 7.65
C LEU A 4 -1.06 24.56 7.57
N LYS A 5 -1.39 23.74 6.58
CA LYS A 5 -2.79 23.31 6.35
C LYS A 5 -3.03 21.95 7.02
N PRO A 6 -4.05 21.81 7.87
CA PRO A 6 -4.49 20.50 8.31
C PRO A 6 -5.12 19.74 7.14
N ILE A 7 -5.07 18.41 7.17
CA ILE A 7 -5.87 17.52 6.33
C ILE A 7 -6.81 16.72 7.23
N SER A 8 -8.09 16.63 6.84
CA SER A 8 -9.03 15.81 7.60
C SER A 8 -8.75 14.32 7.39
N PRO A 9 -9.11 13.43 8.35
CA PRO A 9 -8.99 11.99 8.16
C PRO A 9 -9.73 11.49 6.91
N THR A 10 -10.91 12.05 6.62
CA THR A 10 -11.70 11.69 5.44
C THR A 10 -10.98 12.06 4.13
N ASP A 11 -10.45 13.28 4.03
CA ASP A 11 -9.73 13.71 2.83
C ASP A 11 -8.47 12.87 2.62
N LEU A 12 -7.72 12.61 3.70
CA LEU A 12 -6.55 11.73 3.63
C LEU A 12 -6.94 10.32 3.17
N TYR A 13 -8.00 9.73 3.71
CA TYR A 13 -8.46 8.39 3.32
C TYR A 13 -8.76 8.31 1.82
N LEU A 14 -9.35 9.36 1.24
CA LEU A 14 -9.66 9.41 -0.19
C LEU A 14 -8.41 9.44 -1.09
N GLU A 15 -7.27 9.85 -0.57
CA GLU A 15 -6.02 9.88 -1.31
C GLU A 15 -5.21 8.57 -1.19
N LEU A 16 -5.39 7.82 -0.08
CA LEU A 16 -4.67 6.56 0.14
C LEU A 16 -5.01 5.51 -0.91
N GLY A 17 -4.08 4.58 -1.13
CA GLY A 17 -4.23 3.50 -2.11
C GLY A 17 -4.20 3.98 -3.57
N THR A 18 -3.70 5.18 -3.83
CA THR A 18 -3.53 5.75 -5.17
C THR A 18 -2.13 6.33 -5.37
N ALA A 19 -1.77 6.64 -6.61
CA ALA A 19 -0.50 7.32 -6.91
C ALA A 19 -0.38 8.72 -6.30
N ARG A 20 -1.49 9.32 -5.83
CA ARG A 20 -1.52 10.64 -5.19
C ARG A 20 -1.33 10.59 -3.68
N ALA A 21 -1.23 9.39 -3.09
CA ALA A 21 -1.06 9.24 -1.66
C ALA A 21 0.17 10.00 -1.17
N PRO A 22 0.04 10.81 -0.10
CA PRO A 22 1.20 11.47 0.51
C PRO A 22 2.07 10.45 1.23
N VAL A 23 3.30 10.82 1.51
CA VAL A 23 4.14 10.09 2.46
C VAL A 23 3.63 10.35 3.87
N LEU A 24 3.16 9.29 4.54
CA LEU A 24 2.63 9.39 5.91
C LEU A 24 3.73 9.14 6.94
N LEU A 25 3.86 10.07 7.89
CA LEU A 25 4.84 9.99 8.96
C LEU A 25 4.14 9.95 10.32
N ASP A 26 4.38 8.88 11.07
CA ASP A 26 3.95 8.73 12.47
C ASP A 26 5.05 9.27 13.39
N VAL A 27 4.76 10.36 14.07
CA VAL A 27 5.65 11.00 15.06
C VAL A 27 5.03 11.00 16.46
N ARG A 28 4.20 10.01 16.77
CA ARG A 28 3.72 9.81 18.14
C ARG A 28 4.92 9.60 19.07
N THR A 29 4.79 9.99 20.33
CA THR A 29 5.76 9.61 21.37
C THR A 29 5.83 8.10 21.50
N ASP A 30 6.95 7.56 22.01
CA ASP A 30 7.08 6.11 22.22
C ASP A 30 5.96 5.61 23.15
N ALA A 31 5.65 6.35 24.22
CA ALA A 31 4.56 5.99 25.12
C ALA A 31 3.18 5.93 24.43
N ASN A 32 2.89 6.85 23.51
CA ASN A 32 1.64 6.84 22.77
C ASN A 32 1.60 5.73 21.69
N PHE A 33 2.76 5.39 21.15
CA PHE A 33 2.89 4.28 20.22
C PHE A 33 2.77 2.93 20.92
N ASP A 34 3.40 2.76 22.08
CA ASP A 34 3.33 1.53 22.89
C ASP A 34 1.91 1.26 23.41
N ALA A 35 1.10 2.31 23.58
CA ALA A 35 -0.30 2.17 23.97
C ALA A 35 -1.19 1.65 22.83
N ASP A 36 -0.82 1.89 21.57
CA ASP A 36 -1.46 1.35 20.37
C ASP A 36 -0.40 1.29 19.25
N ASP A 37 0.19 0.12 19.05
CA ASP A 37 1.31 -0.14 18.13
C ASP A 37 0.89 -0.21 16.64
N ARG A 38 -0.39 0.02 16.35
CA ARG A 38 -0.88 0.09 14.96
C ARG A 38 -0.46 1.40 14.30
N LEU A 39 -0.28 1.34 13.00
CA LEU A 39 -0.01 2.49 12.14
C LEU A 39 -1.21 2.76 11.22
N ILE A 40 -1.41 4.00 10.81
CA ILE A 40 -2.23 4.28 9.63
C ILE A 40 -1.61 3.52 8.44
N VAL A 41 -2.43 2.90 7.61
CA VAL A 41 -1.93 2.17 6.43
C VAL A 41 -1.03 3.07 5.56
N GLY A 42 0.10 2.53 5.10
CA GLY A 42 1.10 3.28 4.34
C GLY A 42 1.99 4.23 5.17
N ALA A 43 1.75 4.38 6.48
CA ALA A 43 2.56 5.24 7.31
C ALA A 43 3.87 4.57 7.74
N ARG A 44 4.88 5.42 8.00
CA ARG A 44 6.17 5.05 8.59
C ARG A 44 6.30 5.66 9.98
N ARG A 45 6.75 4.84 10.92
CA ARG A 45 7.15 5.31 12.24
C ARG A 45 8.45 6.10 12.13
N MET A 46 8.47 7.31 12.66
CA MET A 46 9.62 8.19 12.68
C MET A 46 10.03 8.49 14.12
N PRO A 47 11.31 8.78 14.39
CA PRO A 47 11.72 9.37 15.65
C PRO A 47 10.93 10.66 15.92
N GLU A 48 10.70 10.98 17.21
CA GLU A 48 9.98 12.21 17.59
C GLU A 48 10.66 13.48 17.08
N SER A 49 12.00 13.51 17.08
CA SER A 49 12.77 14.67 16.62
C SER A 49 12.98 14.64 15.12
N PRO A 50 12.54 15.68 14.39
CA PRO A 50 12.75 15.82 12.95
C PRO A 50 14.23 15.77 12.53
N ASP A 51 15.16 16.23 13.39
CA ASP A 51 16.61 16.21 13.13
C ASP A 51 17.17 14.80 12.94
N GLN A 52 16.47 13.79 13.45
CA GLN A 52 16.84 12.38 13.34
C GLN A 52 16.28 11.71 12.07
N TRP A 53 15.47 12.42 11.31
CA TRP A 53 14.80 11.84 10.14
C TRP A 53 15.76 11.68 8.97
N LYS A 54 16.16 10.45 8.70
CA LYS A 54 16.95 10.09 7.51
C LYS A 54 16.03 9.96 6.27
N VAL A 55 15.06 10.84 6.12
CA VAL A 55 14.19 10.86 4.95
C VAL A 55 14.96 11.52 3.82
N LYS A 56 15.26 10.78 2.76
CA LYS A 56 15.72 11.33 1.47
C LYS A 56 14.53 11.37 0.52
N PRO A 57 13.55 12.25 0.74
CA PRO A 57 12.39 12.29 -0.12
C PRO A 57 12.74 12.90 -1.48
N ALA A 58 12.16 12.39 -2.54
CA ALA A 58 12.14 13.09 -3.80
C ALA A 58 11.55 14.50 -3.60
N ARG A 59 12.00 15.49 -4.36
CA ARG A 59 11.58 16.89 -4.17
C ARG A 59 10.08 17.11 -4.33
N ASP A 60 9.41 16.23 -5.04
CA ASP A 60 8.00 16.35 -5.44
C ASP A 60 7.03 15.57 -4.56
N GLN A 61 7.50 15.01 -3.43
CA GLN A 61 6.63 14.26 -2.52
C GLN A 61 5.98 15.18 -1.51
N ARG A 62 4.65 15.04 -1.36
CA ARG A 62 3.86 15.66 -0.32
C ARG A 62 3.87 14.78 0.93
N PHE A 63 3.92 15.41 2.11
CA PHE A 63 3.95 14.74 3.41
C PHE A 63 2.69 15.02 4.21
N VAL A 64 2.22 14.02 4.95
CA VAL A 64 1.25 14.19 6.01
C VAL A 64 1.81 13.59 7.29
N VAL A 65 1.86 14.39 8.34
CA VAL A 65 2.44 14.00 9.62
C VAL A 65 1.33 13.84 10.66
N TYR A 66 1.39 12.83 11.49
CA TYR A 66 0.48 12.67 12.62
C TYR A 66 1.20 12.22 13.88
N GLY A 67 0.69 12.65 15.02
CA GLY A 67 1.25 12.36 16.33
C GLY A 67 1.16 13.59 17.25
N SER A 68 1.76 13.49 18.43
CA SER A 68 1.69 14.53 19.48
C SER A 68 2.26 15.88 19.02
N HIS A 69 3.25 15.85 18.12
CA HIS A 69 3.94 17.01 17.56
C HIS A 69 3.79 17.06 16.03
N GLY A 70 2.67 16.56 15.51
CA GLY A 70 2.45 16.47 14.06
C GLY A 70 2.48 17.82 13.35
N ALA A 71 1.94 18.87 13.96
CA ALA A 71 1.92 20.21 13.38
C ALA A 71 3.32 20.84 13.36
N GLU A 72 4.08 20.73 14.44
CA GLU A 72 5.46 21.24 14.53
C GLU A 72 6.38 20.49 13.52
N ALA A 73 6.20 19.19 13.42
CA ALA A 73 6.96 18.36 12.50
C ALA A 73 6.64 18.68 11.02
N ALA A 74 5.37 18.90 10.70
CA ALA A 74 4.95 19.33 9.36
C ALA A 74 5.48 20.74 9.04
N GLN A 75 5.52 21.65 10.03
CA GLN A 75 6.13 22.98 9.88
C GLN A 75 7.63 22.87 9.56
N ALA A 76 8.37 22.05 10.30
CA ALA A 76 9.80 21.83 10.06
C ALA A 76 10.08 21.30 8.64
N LEU A 77 9.25 20.39 8.13
CA LEU A 77 9.31 19.94 6.74
C LEU A 77 9.06 21.09 5.76
N GLY A 78 8.07 21.95 6.03
CA GLY A 78 7.77 23.14 5.23
C GLY A 78 8.95 24.14 5.18
N GLU A 79 9.63 24.37 6.30
CA GLU A 79 10.83 25.21 6.39
C GLU A 79 12.01 24.64 5.58
N CYS A 80 12.05 23.31 5.40
CA CYS A 80 12.96 22.63 4.50
C CYS A 80 12.51 22.61 3.03
N GLY A 81 11.47 23.37 2.67
CA GLY A 81 10.95 23.47 1.30
C GLY A 81 10.15 22.26 0.83
N ARG A 82 9.53 21.52 1.77
CA ARG A 82 8.67 20.38 1.47
C ARG A 82 7.19 20.77 1.57
N GLU A 83 6.35 20.22 0.68
CA GLU A 83 4.90 20.31 0.86
C GLU A 83 4.50 19.38 1.99
N ALA A 84 4.01 19.93 3.09
CA ALA A 84 3.65 19.16 4.27
C ALA A 84 2.34 19.64 4.87
N ALA A 85 1.56 18.70 5.40
CA ALA A 85 0.35 18.93 6.17
C ALA A 85 0.39 18.08 7.45
N TYR A 86 -0.47 18.38 8.41
CA TYR A 86 -0.67 17.51 9.56
C TYR A 86 -2.09 16.95 9.58
N LEU A 87 -2.23 15.71 10.08
CA LEU A 87 -3.53 15.07 10.22
C LEU A 87 -4.32 15.70 11.37
N GLU A 88 -5.49 16.23 11.07
CA GLU A 88 -6.39 16.82 12.06
C GLU A 88 -6.86 15.75 13.07
N GLY A 89 -6.70 16.04 14.35
CA GLY A 89 -7.00 15.07 15.44
C GLY A 89 -6.09 13.84 15.49
N GLY A 90 -5.10 13.74 14.61
CA GLY A 90 -4.06 12.72 14.62
C GLY A 90 -4.57 11.29 14.50
N PHE A 91 -3.82 10.33 15.06
CA PHE A 91 -4.15 8.91 15.03
C PHE A 91 -5.50 8.59 15.69
N ALA A 92 -5.84 9.28 16.78
CA ALA A 92 -7.10 9.06 17.49
C ALA A 92 -8.32 9.40 16.63
N ALA A 93 -8.29 10.51 15.89
CA ALA A 93 -9.37 10.89 14.98
C ALA A 93 -9.50 9.92 13.80
N TRP A 94 -8.39 9.40 13.29
CA TRP A 94 -8.37 8.37 12.25
C TRP A 94 -9.08 7.10 12.71
N VAL A 95 -8.70 6.58 13.88
CA VAL A 95 -9.30 5.37 14.47
C VAL A 95 -10.78 5.58 14.82
N ALA A 96 -11.13 6.75 15.35
CA ALA A 96 -12.52 7.08 15.71
C ALA A 96 -13.46 7.09 14.48
N GLN A 97 -12.96 7.35 13.29
CA GLN A 97 -13.71 7.24 12.03
C GLN A 97 -13.73 5.83 11.43
N GLY A 98 -13.10 4.87 12.08
CA GLY A 98 -13.04 3.47 11.63
C GLY A 98 -12.18 3.25 10.39
N PHE A 99 -11.26 4.16 10.08
CA PHE A 99 -10.36 4.00 8.95
C PHE A 99 -9.25 2.99 9.24
N SER A 100 -8.74 2.39 8.17
CA SER A 100 -7.84 1.24 8.24
C SER A 100 -6.50 1.56 8.86
N THR A 101 -6.09 0.70 9.77
CA THR A 101 -4.76 0.64 10.37
C THR A 101 -4.09 -0.67 10.01
N ARG A 102 -2.80 -0.78 10.28
CA ARG A 102 -2.03 -2.02 10.15
C ARG A 102 -1.11 -2.27 11.32
N ARG A 103 -0.73 -3.52 11.53
CA ARG A 103 0.36 -3.86 12.46
C ARG A 103 1.70 -3.39 11.91
N GLN A 104 2.58 -2.98 12.81
CA GLN A 104 4.00 -2.83 12.51
C GLN A 104 4.70 -4.15 12.84
N LEU A 105 5.01 -4.96 11.83
CA LEU A 105 5.60 -6.28 12.06
C LEU A 105 7.11 -6.22 12.31
N THR A 106 7.81 -5.27 11.74
CA THR A 106 9.24 -5.00 12.00
C THR A 106 9.62 -3.63 11.43
N SER A 107 10.69 -3.07 11.96
CA SER A 107 11.33 -1.91 11.35
C SER A 107 12.18 -2.35 10.16
N GLY A 108 11.87 -1.87 8.96
CA GLY A 108 12.84 -1.83 7.88
C GLY A 108 12.78 -2.92 6.81
N TRP A 109 11.65 -3.51 6.54
CA TRP A 109 11.51 -4.33 5.35
C TRP A 109 11.36 -3.46 4.12
N SER A 110 12.39 -3.35 3.33
CA SER A 110 12.32 -2.63 2.06
C SER A 110 12.54 -3.53 0.86
N LYS A 111 12.90 -4.82 1.07
CA LYS A 111 13.21 -5.75 -0.04
C LYS A 111 12.31 -6.97 -0.01
N TRP A 112 11.62 -7.19 -1.12
CA TRP A 112 10.71 -8.30 -1.34
C TRP A 112 11.13 -9.07 -2.59
N ILE A 113 11.09 -10.39 -2.55
CA ILE A 113 11.58 -11.22 -3.65
C ILE A 113 10.59 -12.32 -4.00
N THR A 114 10.36 -12.53 -5.29
CA THR A 114 9.54 -13.61 -5.82
C THR A 114 10.03 -14.05 -7.19
N ARG A 115 9.25 -14.93 -7.82
CA ARG A 115 9.56 -15.48 -9.15
C ARG A 115 9.40 -14.41 -10.24
N GLU A 116 10.25 -14.44 -11.24
CA GLU A 116 10.16 -13.68 -12.48
C GLU A 116 8.83 -13.91 -13.21
N ARG A 117 8.52 -13.07 -14.20
CA ARG A 117 7.29 -13.08 -14.98
C ARG A 117 6.04 -12.92 -14.09
N PRO A 118 5.95 -11.84 -13.29
CA PRO A 118 4.88 -11.64 -12.35
C PRO A 118 3.53 -11.48 -13.07
N LYS A 119 2.49 -12.06 -12.46
CA LYS A 119 1.09 -11.94 -12.90
C LYS A 119 0.23 -11.84 -11.64
N ILE A 120 -0.95 -11.30 -11.78
CA ILE A 120 -2.02 -11.22 -10.79
C ILE A 120 -1.48 -11.00 -9.38
N ASP A 121 -1.29 -12.02 -8.58
CA ASP A 121 -0.92 -11.92 -7.16
C ASP A 121 0.49 -11.35 -6.97
N ARG A 122 1.46 -11.71 -7.85
CA ARG A 122 2.83 -11.15 -7.84
C ARG A 122 2.93 -9.70 -8.34
N ILE A 123 1.79 -9.09 -8.72
CA ILE A 123 1.64 -7.65 -8.96
C ILE A 123 0.75 -7.03 -7.88
N ALA A 124 -0.34 -7.72 -7.48
CA ALA A 124 -1.25 -7.25 -6.45
C ALA A 124 -0.57 -7.08 -5.09
N CYS A 125 0.27 -8.07 -4.69
CA CYS A 125 1.01 -7.98 -3.43
C CYS A 125 2.01 -6.81 -3.41
N PRO A 126 2.87 -6.59 -4.42
CA PRO A 126 3.68 -5.38 -4.54
C PRO A 126 2.87 -4.08 -4.48
N TRP A 127 1.71 -4.03 -5.15
CA TRP A 127 0.83 -2.88 -5.07
C TRP A 127 0.33 -2.64 -3.63
N LEU A 128 -0.17 -3.67 -2.96
CA LEU A 128 -0.62 -3.59 -1.57
C LEU A 128 0.52 -3.14 -0.65
N ILE A 129 1.71 -3.71 -0.84
CA ILE A 129 2.88 -3.34 -0.04
C ILE A 129 3.20 -1.87 -0.23
N ARG A 130 3.37 -1.37 -1.46
CA ARG A 130 3.72 0.03 -1.71
C ARG A 130 2.65 1.03 -1.30
N ARG A 131 1.37 0.67 -1.40
CA ARG A 131 0.27 1.60 -1.09
C ARG A 131 -0.14 1.61 0.37
N PHE A 132 0.03 0.48 1.10
CA PHE A 132 -0.55 0.30 2.42
C PHE A 132 0.43 -0.15 3.50
N ILE A 133 1.62 -0.63 3.12
CA ILE A 133 2.56 -1.22 4.08
C ILE A 133 3.88 -0.47 4.10
N ASP A 134 4.61 -0.46 2.99
CA ASP A 134 5.94 0.15 2.86
C ASP A 134 6.07 0.85 1.49
N PRO A 135 5.90 2.18 1.44
CA PRO A 135 6.00 2.94 0.19
C PRO A 135 7.38 2.88 -0.49
N GLU A 136 8.44 2.55 0.26
CA GLU A 136 9.81 2.45 -0.24
C GLU A 136 10.23 1.01 -0.58
N ALA A 137 9.27 0.07 -0.60
CA ALA A 137 9.55 -1.32 -0.89
C ALA A 137 10.21 -1.51 -2.26
N GLU A 138 11.32 -2.26 -2.28
CA GLU A 138 11.99 -2.74 -3.47
C GLU A 138 11.51 -4.16 -3.79
N PHE A 139 11.23 -4.43 -5.07
CA PHE A 139 10.83 -5.76 -5.51
C PHE A 139 11.89 -6.37 -6.41
N ILE A 140 12.18 -7.64 -6.17
CA ILE A 140 13.23 -8.41 -6.84
C ILE A 140 12.56 -9.62 -7.47
N TYR A 141 12.81 -9.82 -8.76
CA TYR A 141 12.29 -10.93 -9.53
C TYR A 141 13.44 -11.80 -10.00
N VAL A 142 13.38 -13.10 -9.71
CA VAL A 142 14.42 -14.07 -10.06
C VAL A 142 13.81 -15.40 -10.52
N PRO A 143 14.55 -16.28 -11.21
CA PRO A 143 14.11 -17.65 -11.47
C PRO A 143 13.63 -18.36 -10.21
N ALA A 144 12.57 -19.18 -10.31
CA ALA A 144 11.87 -19.76 -9.16
C ALA A 144 12.81 -20.52 -8.20
N GLU A 145 13.76 -21.26 -8.75
CA GLU A 145 14.75 -22.06 -7.99
C GLU A 145 15.76 -21.20 -7.20
N ARG A 146 15.88 -19.91 -7.52
CA ARG A 146 16.82 -18.99 -6.88
C ARG A 146 16.18 -18.14 -5.78
N VAL A 147 14.85 -18.08 -5.68
CA VAL A 147 14.16 -17.15 -4.77
C VAL A 147 14.64 -17.30 -3.34
N LEU A 148 14.67 -18.51 -2.77
CA LEU A 148 15.04 -18.72 -1.36
C LEU A 148 16.53 -18.42 -1.10
N SER A 149 17.41 -18.79 -2.02
CA SER A 149 18.85 -18.52 -1.87
C SER A 149 19.18 -17.04 -1.96
N GLU A 150 18.57 -16.35 -2.93
CA GLU A 150 18.74 -14.90 -3.11
C GLU A 150 18.07 -14.10 -1.98
N ALA A 151 16.89 -14.53 -1.50
CA ALA A 151 16.24 -13.94 -0.34
C ALA A 151 17.18 -13.89 0.86
N LYS A 152 17.82 -15.02 1.16
CA LYS A 152 18.79 -15.11 2.27
C LYS A 152 20.03 -14.24 2.03
N ALA A 153 20.55 -14.21 0.82
CA ALA A 153 21.75 -13.44 0.48
C ALA A 153 21.52 -11.93 0.55
N MET A 154 20.32 -11.46 0.16
CA MET A 154 19.98 -10.05 0.08
C MET A 154 19.26 -9.52 1.34
N GLY A 155 18.90 -10.40 2.28
CA GLY A 155 18.02 -10.05 3.40
C GLY A 155 16.62 -9.62 2.93
N ALA A 156 16.13 -10.20 1.83
CA ALA A 156 14.83 -9.92 1.26
C ALA A 156 13.77 -10.89 1.80
N VAL A 157 12.51 -10.43 1.87
CA VAL A 157 11.37 -11.26 2.28
C VAL A 157 10.81 -11.99 1.06
N PRO A 158 10.82 -13.33 1.04
CA PRO A 158 10.22 -14.08 -0.05
C PRO A 158 8.69 -14.09 0.07
N TYR A 159 8.01 -13.99 -1.09
CA TYR A 159 6.55 -14.05 -1.15
C TYR A 159 6.04 -14.79 -2.39
N ASP A 160 4.81 -15.26 -2.33
CA ASP A 160 4.09 -15.98 -3.38
C ASP A 160 4.88 -17.17 -3.99
N ILE A 161 5.51 -17.93 -3.11
CA ILE A 161 6.14 -19.23 -3.37
C ILE A 161 5.76 -20.21 -2.25
N PRO A 162 5.87 -21.54 -2.49
CA PRO A 162 5.62 -22.53 -1.43
C PRO A 162 6.53 -22.34 -0.20
N ASP A 163 6.03 -22.76 0.96
CA ASP A 163 6.78 -22.87 2.21
C ASP A 163 7.36 -21.54 2.77
N VAL A 164 6.74 -20.42 2.45
CA VAL A 164 7.06 -19.11 3.05
C VAL A 164 5.85 -18.52 3.75
N GLU A 165 6.08 -17.51 4.60
CA GLU A 165 5.01 -16.88 5.39
C GLU A 165 3.97 -16.16 4.52
N PHE A 166 4.42 -15.44 3.50
CA PHE A 166 3.57 -14.63 2.63
C PHE A 166 3.19 -15.40 1.35
N THR A 167 2.41 -16.46 1.51
CA THR A 167 1.97 -17.33 0.40
C THR A 167 0.49 -17.68 0.51
N HIS A 168 -0.01 -18.51 -0.40
CA HIS A 168 -1.39 -19.01 -0.38
C HIS A 168 -1.71 -19.79 0.90
N GLU A 169 -2.92 -19.61 1.42
CA GLU A 169 -3.45 -20.33 2.57
C GLU A 169 -4.79 -20.99 2.23
N GLY A 170 -4.77 -22.28 1.94
CA GLY A 170 -5.96 -22.99 1.51
C GLY A 170 -6.50 -22.43 0.18
N GLU A 171 -7.74 -21.96 0.17
CA GLU A 171 -8.35 -21.33 -1.02
C GLU A 171 -8.01 -19.84 -1.18
N ARG A 172 -7.27 -19.25 -0.25
CA ARG A 172 -6.88 -17.85 -0.27
C ARG A 172 -5.56 -17.66 -0.99
N CYS A 173 -5.44 -16.58 -1.74
CA CYS A 173 -4.21 -16.21 -2.42
C CYS A 173 -3.26 -15.41 -1.50
N SER A 174 -2.05 -15.14 -1.97
CA SER A 174 -1.03 -14.42 -1.18
C SER A 174 -1.49 -13.01 -0.78
N PHE A 175 -2.28 -12.34 -1.61
CA PHE A 175 -2.87 -11.04 -1.27
C PHE A 175 -3.74 -11.09 0.00
N ASP A 176 -4.57 -12.12 0.15
CA ASP A 176 -5.35 -12.34 1.37
C ASP A 176 -4.46 -12.55 2.60
N THR A 177 -3.38 -13.29 2.42
CA THR A 177 -2.40 -13.56 3.49
C THR A 177 -1.74 -12.28 3.97
N PHE A 178 -1.34 -11.38 3.05
CA PHE A 178 -0.84 -10.05 3.42
C PHE A 178 -1.84 -9.25 4.24
N LEU A 179 -3.11 -9.19 3.83
CA LEU A 179 -4.15 -8.47 4.58
C LEU A 179 -4.30 -9.03 6.00
N ARG A 180 -4.27 -10.36 6.15
CA ARG A 180 -4.39 -11.04 7.45
C ARG A 180 -3.17 -10.76 8.34
N ILE A 181 -1.96 -10.95 7.81
CA ILE A 181 -0.72 -10.82 8.59
C ILE A 181 -0.55 -9.38 9.09
N TYR A 182 -0.81 -8.39 8.24
CA TYR A 182 -0.73 -6.98 8.61
C TYR A 182 -1.98 -6.46 9.33
N ASP A 183 -3.01 -7.29 9.51
CA ASP A 183 -4.27 -6.95 10.16
C ASP A 183 -4.94 -5.73 9.52
N ILE A 184 -5.00 -5.73 8.19
CA ILE A 184 -5.61 -4.63 7.43
C ILE A 184 -7.08 -4.93 7.19
N ALA A 185 -7.96 -4.22 7.91
CA ALA A 185 -9.41 -4.32 7.77
C ALA A 185 -9.95 -3.10 7.00
N ASP A 186 -9.89 -3.16 5.67
CA ASP A 186 -10.41 -2.14 4.77
C ASP A 186 -11.47 -2.74 3.84
N PRO A 187 -12.76 -2.32 3.91
CA PRO A 187 -13.80 -2.92 3.08
C PRO A 187 -13.52 -2.87 1.56
N PRO A 188 -12.99 -1.80 0.98
CA PRO A 188 -12.52 -1.79 -0.41
C PRO A 188 -11.44 -2.82 -0.72
N LEU A 189 -10.46 -3.00 0.18
CA LEU A 189 -9.41 -4.02 0.00
C LEU A 189 -9.98 -5.44 0.09
N GLN A 190 -10.96 -5.69 0.95
CA GLN A 190 -11.63 -6.98 1.01
C GLN A 190 -12.38 -7.31 -0.30
N ARG A 191 -13.00 -6.31 -0.93
CA ARG A 191 -13.59 -6.47 -2.27
C ARG A 191 -12.55 -6.73 -3.34
N LEU A 192 -11.44 -5.99 -3.31
CA LEU A 192 -10.33 -6.20 -4.22
C LEU A 192 -9.71 -7.59 -4.04
N ALA A 193 -9.59 -8.07 -2.80
CA ALA A 193 -9.09 -9.42 -2.50
C ALA A 193 -9.91 -10.53 -3.16
N LEU A 194 -11.25 -10.39 -3.20
CA LEU A 194 -12.10 -11.35 -3.93
C LEU A 194 -11.80 -11.37 -5.43
N ILE A 195 -11.56 -10.19 -6.03
CA ILE A 195 -11.23 -10.06 -7.45
C ILE A 195 -9.86 -10.67 -7.74
N VAL A 196 -8.86 -10.36 -6.92
CA VAL A 196 -7.50 -10.90 -7.06
C VAL A 196 -7.50 -12.40 -6.91
N ARG A 197 -8.10 -12.91 -5.81
CA ARG A 197 -8.20 -14.35 -5.54
C ARG A 197 -8.88 -15.08 -6.68
N GLY A 198 -10.03 -14.59 -7.16
CA GLY A 198 -10.75 -15.25 -8.24
C GLY A 198 -9.96 -15.27 -9.55
N ALA A 199 -9.22 -14.21 -9.86
CA ALA A 199 -8.35 -14.17 -11.02
C ALA A 199 -7.14 -15.12 -10.87
N ASP A 200 -6.53 -15.16 -9.68
CA ASP A 200 -5.30 -15.90 -9.43
C ASP A 200 -5.54 -17.42 -9.28
N THR A 201 -6.64 -17.80 -8.65
CA THR A 201 -6.98 -19.21 -8.39
C THR A 201 -7.97 -19.83 -9.41
N SER A 202 -8.22 -19.15 -10.53
CA SER A 202 -9.17 -19.57 -11.56
C SER A 202 -10.62 -19.71 -11.05
N ARG A 203 -10.97 -19.04 -9.94
CA ARG A 203 -12.31 -18.98 -9.36
C ARG A 203 -13.03 -17.72 -9.84
N HIS A 204 -13.27 -17.63 -11.14
CA HIS A 204 -13.87 -16.46 -11.77
C HIS A 204 -15.34 -16.23 -11.34
N ASP A 205 -15.92 -17.16 -10.65
CA ASP A 205 -17.24 -17.08 -10.01
C ASP A 205 -17.28 -16.17 -8.78
N LEU A 206 -16.13 -15.85 -8.16
CA LEU A 206 -16.07 -15.03 -6.94
C LEU A 206 -16.48 -13.57 -7.14
N ALA A 207 -16.18 -12.99 -8.30
CA ALA A 207 -16.63 -11.67 -8.68
C ALA A 207 -16.60 -11.49 -10.22
N PRO A 208 -17.51 -10.70 -10.80
CA PRO A 208 -17.54 -10.48 -12.25
C PRO A 208 -16.25 -9.96 -12.85
N GLN A 209 -15.47 -9.21 -12.07
CA GLN A 209 -14.22 -8.58 -12.50
C GLN A 209 -13.04 -9.56 -12.60
N CYS A 210 -13.14 -10.76 -12.01
CA CYS A 210 -12.05 -11.74 -11.99
C CYS A 210 -11.55 -12.10 -13.39
N SER A 211 -12.47 -12.40 -14.31
CA SER A 211 -12.11 -12.74 -15.70
C SER A 211 -11.45 -11.57 -16.44
N GLY A 212 -11.89 -10.34 -16.16
CA GLY A 212 -11.30 -9.13 -16.73
C GLY A 212 -9.86 -8.93 -16.24
N LEU A 213 -9.64 -9.00 -14.93
CA LEU A 213 -8.30 -8.90 -14.34
C LEU A 213 -7.37 -9.99 -14.86
N PHE A 214 -7.86 -11.23 -14.93
CA PHE A 214 -7.11 -12.36 -15.49
C PHE A 214 -6.66 -12.08 -16.93
N ALA A 215 -7.58 -11.70 -17.81
CA ALA A 215 -7.29 -11.43 -19.22
C ALA A 215 -6.28 -10.28 -19.41
N ILE A 216 -6.46 -9.17 -18.66
CA ILE A 216 -5.54 -8.03 -18.71
C ILE A 216 -4.15 -8.43 -18.22
N SER A 217 -4.06 -9.16 -17.10
CA SER A 217 -2.78 -9.58 -16.53
C SER A 217 -2.00 -10.50 -17.46
N LEU A 218 -2.67 -11.43 -18.14
CA LEU A 218 -2.03 -12.30 -19.13
C LEU A 218 -1.56 -11.51 -20.36
N GLY A 219 -2.40 -10.63 -20.87
CA GLY A 219 -2.06 -9.77 -22.02
C GLY A 219 -0.84 -8.90 -21.74
N LEU A 220 -0.83 -8.23 -20.58
CA LEU A 220 0.32 -7.41 -20.16
C LEU A 220 1.59 -8.25 -20.00
N SER A 221 1.52 -9.40 -19.31
CA SER A 221 2.69 -10.27 -19.12
C SER A 221 3.25 -10.81 -20.45
N THR A 222 2.43 -10.90 -21.49
CA THR A 222 2.86 -11.28 -22.84
C THR A 222 3.57 -10.12 -23.55
N ASN A 223 3.01 -8.92 -23.44
CA ASN A 223 3.48 -7.74 -24.16
C ASN A 223 4.65 -7.02 -23.48
N VAL A 224 4.81 -7.20 -22.16
CA VAL A 224 5.81 -6.52 -21.35
C VAL A 224 6.78 -7.56 -20.78
N PRO A 225 7.95 -7.76 -21.40
CA PRO A 225 8.90 -8.78 -20.96
C PRO A 225 9.71 -8.41 -19.71
N ASP A 226 9.86 -7.11 -19.43
CA ASP A 226 10.58 -6.61 -18.26
C ASP A 226 9.66 -6.57 -17.02
N ASP A 227 10.09 -7.24 -15.94
CA ASP A 227 9.27 -7.47 -14.75
C ASP A 227 8.98 -6.17 -13.96
N HIS A 228 9.91 -5.22 -13.93
CA HIS A 228 9.70 -3.94 -13.27
C HIS A 228 8.75 -3.05 -14.08
N THR A 229 8.90 -3.00 -15.39
CA THR A 229 7.96 -2.32 -16.28
C THR A 229 6.56 -2.94 -16.17
N MET A 230 6.49 -4.28 -16.06
CA MET A 230 5.22 -4.98 -15.82
C MET A 230 4.58 -4.57 -14.49
N LEU A 231 5.39 -4.44 -13.42
CA LEU A 231 4.92 -3.94 -12.13
C LEU A 231 4.37 -2.52 -12.26
N GLU A 232 5.07 -1.61 -12.91
CA GLU A 232 4.61 -0.21 -13.06
C GLU A 232 3.27 -0.12 -13.81
N HIS A 233 3.07 -0.89 -14.87
CA HIS A 233 1.76 -0.98 -15.53
C HIS A 233 0.69 -1.57 -14.62
N GLY A 234 1.05 -2.60 -13.86
CA GLY A 234 0.16 -3.23 -12.89
C GLY A 234 -0.26 -2.27 -11.78
N MET A 235 0.64 -1.42 -11.27
CA MET A 235 0.31 -0.42 -10.24
C MET A 235 -0.89 0.45 -10.66
N VAL A 236 -0.93 0.89 -11.91
CA VAL A 236 -2.04 1.72 -12.44
C VAL A 236 -3.36 0.94 -12.46
N ILE A 237 -3.31 -0.34 -12.85
CA ILE A 237 -4.50 -1.20 -12.88
C ILE A 237 -5.06 -1.40 -11.48
N TYR A 238 -4.22 -1.70 -10.50
CA TYR A 238 -4.66 -1.92 -9.12
C TYR A 238 -5.09 -0.62 -8.43
N ASP A 239 -4.48 0.52 -8.73
CA ASP A 239 -4.97 1.84 -8.30
C ASP A 239 -6.41 2.08 -8.80
N ALA A 240 -6.68 1.77 -10.08
CA ALA A 240 -8.01 1.90 -10.68
C ALA A 240 -9.03 0.93 -10.06
N LEU A 241 -8.65 -0.35 -9.88
CA LEU A 241 -9.52 -1.35 -9.25
C LEU A 241 -9.84 -0.99 -7.81
N TYR A 242 -8.87 -0.53 -7.02
CA TYR A 242 -9.09 -0.11 -5.65
C TYR A 242 -10.03 1.10 -5.59
N THR A 243 -9.83 2.09 -6.46
CA THR A 243 -10.72 3.27 -6.56
C THR A 243 -12.14 2.84 -6.87
N TRP A 244 -12.32 1.91 -7.83
CA TRP A 244 -13.63 1.35 -8.15
C TRP A 244 -14.26 0.61 -6.96
N CYS A 245 -13.48 -0.25 -6.28
CA CYS A 245 -13.92 -0.94 -5.07
C CYS A 245 -14.34 0.00 -3.95
N ARG A 246 -13.73 1.19 -3.85
CA ARG A 246 -14.01 2.17 -2.81
C ARG A 246 -15.26 2.99 -3.06
N SER A 247 -15.47 3.49 -4.27
CA SER A 247 -16.45 4.54 -4.49
C SER A 247 -17.27 4.46 -5.79
N LEU A 248 -16.95 3.57 -6.72
CA LEU A 248 -17.54 3.60 -8.06
C LEU A 248 -18.45 2.40 -8.39
N GLN A 249 -18.78 1.55 -7.42
CA GLN A 249 -19.58 0.34 -7.68
C GLN A 249 -21.02 0.62 -8.14
N ALA A 250 -21.57 1.76 -7.76
CA ALA A 250 -22.92 2.19 -8.17
C ALA A 250 -22.90 3.06 -9.43
N GLU A 251 -21.72 3.34 -9.98
CA GLU A 251 -21.60 4.15 -11.22
C GLU A 251 -22.16 3.38 -12.41
N THR A 252 -23.00 4.06 -13.19
CA THR A 252 -23.55 3.53 -14.42
C THR A 252 -23.07 4.38 -15.58
N HIS A 253 -22.56 3.71 -16.64
CA HIS A 253 -22.17 4.40 -17.86
C HIS A 253 -23.40 4.88 -18.60
N GLY A 254 -23.81 6.13 -18.36
CA GLY A 254 -24.91 6.79 -19.07
C GLY A 254 -24.37 7.79 -20.10
N TRP A 255 -24.85 7.72 -21.34
CA TRP A 255 -24.57 8.72 -22.36
C TRP A 255 -25.86 9.39 -22.84
N PRO A 256 -25.94 10.72 -22.84
CA PRO A 256 -24.97 11.69 -22.32
C PRO A 256 -24.88 11.65 -20.78
N PRO A 257 -23.72 12.09 -20.19
CA PRO A 257 -23.61 12.15 -18.75
C PRO A 257 -24.70 13.08 -18.20
N LYS A 258 -25.36 12.64 -17.13
CA LYS A 258 -26.30 13.50 -16.41
C LYS A 258 -25.47 14.57 -15.72
N GLY A 259 -25.64 15.85 -16.15
CA GLY A 259 -25.01 17.02 -15.58
C GLY A 259 -25.42 17.27 -14.13
#